data_4baabfbd178257c9064378c74f4ff521
#
_entry.id   4baabfbd178257c9064378c74f4ff521
#
_cell.length_a   1.000
_cell.length_b   1.000
_cell.length_c   1.000
_cell.angle_alpha   90.00
_cell.angle_beta   90.00
_cell.angle_gamma   90.00
#
_symmetry.space_group_name_H-M   'P 1'
#
loop_
_entity.id
_entity.type
_entity.pdbx_description
1 polymer ?
#
loop_
_entity_poly.entity_id
_entity_poly.type
_entity_poly.pdbx_seq_one_letter_code
_entity_poly.pdbx_strand_id
1 'polypeptide(L)'
;MASSHSSDTSSGPSAGGPAGEDHVDRIQAEWRRERPDVDLAPQAAIARLHRVANTLTARLVEVYRRHSLSEGEFDVLCALRRAGTPYARQPAELARATVVTTGGLTKRLDALERRGLVVREVSAEDGRAKIARLTPAGRELIDAAFTAHMDNEAELISALSAGDRAEMERILRAWQTALDGELSTVRAEARSKEHEALGAVRAEARDADDPPRGEDASA
;
A
#
# COMPACT_ATOMS: atom_id res chain seq x y z
N MET A 1 25.77 6.17 65.27
CA MET A 1 24.44 5.98 64.67
C MET A 1 24.60 5.94 63.14
N ALA A 2 24.53 4.77 62.56
CA ALA A 2 24.74 4.53 61.15
C ALA A 2 23.38 4.55 60.44
N SER A 3 23.24 5.36 59.42
CA SER A 3 22.06 5.37 58.54
C SER A 3 22.45 4.71 57.21
N SER A 4 21.91 3.55 57.01
CA SER A 4 22.01 2.75 55.79
C SER A 4 21.18 3.37 54.70
N HIS A 5 21.82 3.68 53.55
CA HIS A 5 21.15 4.02 52.32
C HIS A 5 20.91 2.72 51.54
N SER A 6 19.64 2.35 51.39
CA SER A 6 19.20 1.33 50.49
C SER A 6 19.17 1.87 49.06
N SER A 7 19.98 1.32 48.20
CA SER A 7 19.96 1.56 46.75
C SER A 7 18.84 0.74 46.12
N ASP A 8 17.81 1.42 45.69
CA ASP A 8 16.69 0.87 44.90
C ASP A 8 17.15 0.66 43.47
N THR A 9 17.40 -0.59 43.11
CA THR A 9 17.71 -0.99 41.72
C THR A 9 16.40 -1.15 40.97
N SER A 10 16.06 -0.12 40.19
CA SER A 10 15.01 -0.15 39.21
C SER A 10 15.29 -1.24 38.16
N SER A 11 14.60 -2.36 38.27
CA SER A 11 14.58 -3.42 37.29
C SER A 11 13.81 -2.92 36.06
N GLY A 12 14.53 -2.67 34.97
CA GLY A 12 13.96 -2.45 33.64
C GLY A 12 13.19 -3.69 33.17
N PRO A 13 12.26 -3.55 32.21
CA PRO A 13 11.45 -4.66 31.74
C PRO A 13 12.34 -5.74 31.11
N SER A 14 12.26 -6.93 31.68
CA SER A 14 12.92 -8.16 31.24
C SER A 14 12.58 -8.45 29.79
N ALA A 15 13.61 -8.66 28.98
CA ALA A 15 13.50 -9.21 27.62
C ALA A 15 12.71 -10.52 27.64
N GLY A 16 11.80 -10.65 26.65
CA GLY A 16 10.78 -11.67 26.55
C GLY A 16 11.21 -13.10 26.88
N GLY A 17 10.48 -13.69 27.81
CA GLY A 17 10.41 -15.13 27.96
C GLY A 17 9.84 -15.79 26.69
N PRO A 18 9.92 -17.13 26.53
CA PRO A 18 9.41 -17.81 25.34
C PRO A 18 7.95 -17.40 25.12
N ALA A 19 7.65 -16.86 23.95
CA ALA A 19 6.31 -16.44 23.57
C ALA A 19 5.37 -17.63 23.78
N GLY A 20 4.34 -17.45 24.63
CA GLY A 20 3.33 -18.47 24.83
C GLY A 20 2.62 -18.77 23.50
N GLU A 21 2.07 -19.98 23.39
CA GLU A 21 1.34 -20.45 22.20
C GLU A 21 0.29 -19.43 21.76
N ASP A 22 0.46 -18.89 20.55
CA ASP A 22 -0.46 -17.89 20.00
C ASP A 22 -1.60 -18.56 19.19
N HIS A 23 -2.46 -17.74 18.62
CA HIS A 23 -3.59 -18.22 17.82
C HIS A 23 -3.15 -18.98 16.56
N VAL A 24 -2.01 -18.59 15.94
CA VAL A 24 -1.50 -19.26 14.75
C VAL A 24 -0.94 -20.63 15.11
N ASP A 25 -0.28 -20.74 16.25
CA ASP A 25 0.24 -22.03 16.74
C ASP A 25 -0.90 -23.04 16.96
N ARG A 26 -2.04 -22.60 17.55
CA ARG A 26 -3.22 -23.45 17.72
C ARG A 26 -3.80 -23.93 16.39
N ILE A 27 -3.97 -23.04 15.42
CA ILE A 27 -4.43 -23.41 14.06
C ILE A 27 -3.47 -24.40 13.41
N GLN A 28 -2.17 -24.19 13.53
CA GLN A 28 -1.17 -25.10 12.98
C GLN A 28 -1.21 -26.48 13.67
N ALA A 29 -1.45 -26.53 14.98
CA ALA A 29 -1.59 -27.78 15.69
C ALA A 29 -2.84 -28.58 15.23
N GLU A 30 -3.93 -27.92 14.90
CA GLU A 30 -5.12 -28.55 14.31
C GLU A 30 -4.82 -29.09 12.91
N TRP A 31 -4.20 -28.31 12.05
CA TRP A 31 -3.81 -28.73 10.70
C TRP A 31 -2.81 -29.88 10.70
N ARG A 32 -1.82 -29.91 11.59
CA ARG A 32 -0.86 -31.02 11.70
C ARG A 32 -1.55 -32.35 12.04
N ARG A 33 -2.67 -32.30 12.74
CA ARG A 33 -3.47 -33.53 13.04
C ARG A 33 -4.27 -34.00 11.83
N GLU A 34 -4.86 -33.08 11.09
CA GLU A 34 -5.71 -33.38 9.95
C GLU A 34 -4.94 -33.60 8.64
N ARG A 35 -3.84 -32.88 8.45
CA ARG A 35 -3.00 -32.91 7.24
C ARG A 35 -1.52 -33.00 7.60
N PRO A 36 -1.07 -34.13 8.16
CA PRO A 36 0.35 -34.33 8.52
C PRO A 36 1.29 -34.38 7.30
N ASP A 37 0.74 -34.53 6.11
CA ASP A 37 1.42 -34.56 4.82
C ASP A 37 1.80 -33.17 4.29
N VAL A 38 1.30 -32.08 4.89
CA VAL A 38 1.50 -30.70 4.41
C VAL A 38 2.54 -29.97 5.27
N ASP A 39 3.52 -29.33 4.61
CA ASP A 39 4.41 -28.39 5.31
C ASP A 39 3.69 -27.10 5.67
N LEU A 40 3.56 -26.83 6.96
CA LEU A 40 2.88 -25.65 7.50
C LEU A 40 3.84 -24.50 7.84
N ALA A 41 5.14 -24.64 7.63
CA ALA A 41 6.12 -23.60 7.96
C ALA A 41 5.82 -22.25 7.28
N PRO A 42 5.43 -22.18 6.00
CA PRO A 42 5.07 -20.91 5.36
C PRO A 42 3.87 -20.21 6.03
N GLN A 43 2.88 -20.96 6.50
CA GLN A 43 1.70 -20.42 7.17
C GLN A 43 2.06 -19.66 8.45
N ALA A 44 3.09 -20.10 9.18
CA ALA A 44 3.52 -19.48 10.41
C ALA A 44 3.85 -17.98 10.23
N ALA A 45 4.61 -17.66 9.20
CA ALA A 45 5.01 -16.29 8.89
C ALA A 45 3.86 -15.50 8.27
N ILE A 46 3.21 -16.04 7.23
CA ILE A 46 2.16 -15.34 6.47
C ILE A 46 0.95 -15.03 7.34
N ALA A 47 0.47 -15.98 8.16
CA ALA A 47 -0.69 -15.75 9.01
C ALA A 47 -0.40 -14.69 10.09
N ARG A 48 0.80 -14.70 10.70
CA ARG A 48 1.19 -13.66 11.66
C ARG A 48 1.31 -12.29 11.01
N LEU A 49 1.92 -12.21 9.82
CA LEU A 49 2.01 -10.97 9.06
C LEU A 49 0.63 -10.36 8.78
N HIS A 50 -0.33 -11.17 8.30
CA HIS A 50 -1.69 -10.70 8.05
C HIS A 50 -2.37 -10.22 9.33
N ARG A 51 -2.20 -10.92 10.45
CA ARG A 51 -2.78 -10.50 11.73
C ARG A 51 -2.20 -9.18 12.22
N VAL A 52 -0.89 -9.03 12.14
CA VAL A 52 -0.20 -7.77 12.48
C VAL A 52 -0.69 -6.66 11.56
N ALA A 53 -0.69 -6.86 10.24
CA ALA A 53 -1.14 -5.88 9.26
C ALA A 53 -2.58 -5.41 9.54
N ASN A 54 -3.51 -6.33 9.82
CA ASN A 54 -4.90 -5.99 10.15
C ASN A 54 -4.99 -5.14 11.43
N THR A 55 -4.20 -5.47 12.46
CA THR A 55 -4.16 -4.69 13.70
C THR A 55 -3.60 -3.28 13.45
N LEU A 56 -2.51 -3.17 12.70
CA LEU A 56 -1.92 -1.88 12.32
C LEU A 56 -2.91 -1.03 11.54
N THR A 57 -3.56 -1.59 10.52
CA THR A 57 -4.58 -0.89 9.71
C THR A 57 -5.72 -0.36 10.58
N ALA A 58 -6.25 -1.17 11.50
CA ALA A 58 -7.31 -0.73 12.40
C ALA A 58 -6.90 0.46 13.27
N ARG A 59 -5.68 0.45 13.80
CA ARG A 59 -5.12 1.55 14.61
C ARG A 59 -4.89 2.82 13.78
N LEU A 60 -4.39 2.68 12.55
CA LEU A 60 -4.18 3.81 11.63
C LEU A 60 -5.51 4.46 11.21
N VAL A 61 -6.51 3.66 10.85
CA VAL A 61 -7.85 4.15 10.48
C VAL A 61 -8.49 4.93 11.63
N GLU A 62 -8.27 4.52 12.87
CA GLU A 62 -8.78 5.26 14.03
C GLU A 62 -8.13 6.66 14.16
N VAL A 63 -6.82 6.78 13.88
CA VAL A 63 -6.14 8.09 13.83
C VAL A 63 -6.77 8.97 12.74
N TYR A 64 -6.97 8.45 11.52
CA TYR A 64 -7.56 9.23 10.42
C TYR A 64 -8.97 9.70 10.76
N ARG A 65 -9.78 8.85 11.40
CA ARG A 65 -11.14 9.17 11.80
C ARG A 65 -11.21 10.34 12.79
N ARG A 66 -10.25 10.46 13.72
CA ARG A 66 -10.15 11.62 14.65
C ARG A 66 -9.95 12.94 13.92
N HIS A 67 -9.35 12.90 12.73
CA HIS A 67 -9.19 14.04 11.83
C HIS A 67 -10.31 14.12 10.78
N SER A 68 -11.38 13.34 10.92
CA SER A 68 -12.49 13.25 9.95
C SER A 68 -12.02 12.89 8.53
N LEU A 69 -11.00 12.05 8.43
CA LEU A 69 -10.48 11.55 7.17
C LEU A 69 -10.73 10.05 7.03
N SER A 70 -11.07 9.61 5.83
CA SER A 70 -10.89 8.22 5.44
C SER A 70 -9.41 7.95 5.09
N GLU A 71 -8.99 6.69 5.11
CA GLU A 71 -7.65 6.27 4.73
C GLU A 71 -7.23 6.82 3.36
N GLY A 72 -8.11 6.71 2.35
CA GLY A 72 -7.80 7.21 1.01
C GLY A 72 -7.81 8.74 0.89
N GLU A 73 -8.55 9.48 1.73
CA GLU A 73 -8.46 10.94 1.78
C GLU A 73 -7.15 11.38 2.44
N PHE A 74 -6.75 10.70 3.52
CA PHE A 74 -5.43 10.91 4.15
C PHE A 74 -4.31 10.68 3.15
N ASP A 75 -4.34 9.58 2.40
CA ASP A 75 -3.30 9.23 1.42
C ASP A 75 -3.20 10.28 0.28
N VAL A 76 -4.34 10.75 -0.24
CA VAL A 76 -4.39 11.84 -1.24
C VAL A 76 -3.79 13.13 -0.70
N LEU A 77 -4.17 13.55 0.51
CA LEU A 77 -3.62 14.76 1.14
C LEU A 77 -2.12 14.62 1.40
N CYS A 78 -1.66 13.46 1.88
CA CYS A 78 -0.24 13.15 2.04
C CYS A 78 0.52 13.24 0.70
N ALA A 79 -0.05 12.68 -0.39
CA ALA A 79 0.59 12.72 -1.70
C ALA A 79 0.73 14.15 -2.23
N LEU A 80 -0.25 15.01 -1.99
CA LEU A 80 -0.18 16.44 -2.32
C LEU A 80 0.84 17.16 -1.42
N ARG A 81 0.85 16.87 -0.11
CA ARG A 81 1.74 17.52 0.84
C ARG A 81 3.22 17.25 0.56
N ARG A 82 3.57 15.97 0.29
CA ARG A 82 4.93 15.55 -0.03
C ARG A 82 5.40 15.93 -1.45
N ALA A 83 4.51 16.52 -2.27
CA ALA A 83 4.91 17.11 -3.54
C ALA A 83 5.79 18.35 -3.37
N GLY A 84 5.77 18.98 -2.18
CA GLY A 84 6.42 20.27 -1.96
C GLY A 84 5.61 21.42 -2.56
N THR A 85 6.10 22.65 -2.38
CA THR A 85 5.45 23.83 -2.95
C THR A 85 5.40 23.74 -4.48
N PRO A 86 4.24 23.97 -5.13
CA PRO A 86 2.98 24.54 -4.61
C PRO A 86 1.98 23.52 -4.06
N TYR A 87 2.37 22.32 -3.65
CA TYR A 87 1.53 21.25 -3.08
C TYR A 87 0.45 20.76 -4.05
N ALA A 88 0.83 20.62 -5.31
CA ALA A 88 -0.06 20.27 -6.40
C ALA A 88 0.45 19.07 -7.19
N ARG A 89 -0.49 18.28 -7.73
CA ARG A 89 -0.19 17.16 -8.66
C ARG A 89 -1.32 17.01 -9.66
N GLN A 90 -0.97 16.45 -10.82
CA GLN A 90 -1.97 15.98 -11.76
C GLN A 90 -2.67 14.72 -11.22
N PRO A 91 -3.96 14.47 -11.56
CA PRO A 91 -4.67 13.27 -11.12
C PRO A 91 -3.97 11.96 -11.50
N ALA A 92 -3.31 11.90 -12.66
CA ALA A 92 -2.54 10.73 -13.09
C ALA A 92 -1.32 10.46 -12.18
N GLU A 93 -0.65 11.50 -11.69
CA GLU A 93 0.45 11.40 -10.73
C GLU A 93 -0.05 10.98 -9.36
N LEU A 94 -1.19 11.53 -8.92
CA LEU A 94 -1.84 11.12 -7.66
C LEU A 94 -2.23 9.65 -7.70
N ALA A 95 -2.82 9.17 -8.79
CA ALA A 95 -3.17 7.77 -8.94
C ALA A 95 -1.96 6.82 -8.87
N ARG A 96 -0.77 7.27 -9.29
CA ARG A 96 0.48 6.51 -9.15
C ARG A 96 1.11 6.63 -7.76
N ALA A 97 0.87 7.74 -7.09
CA ALA A 97 1.45 8.06 -5.78
C ALA A 97 0.61 7.56 -4.60
N THR A 98 -0.60 7.06 -4.86
CA THR A 98 -1.55 6.55 -3.87
C THR A 98 -1.93 5.10 -4.19
N VAL A 99 -2.37 4.36 -3.19
CA VAL A 99 -2.83 2.96 -3.34
C VAL A 99 -4.25 2.90 -3.95
N VAL A 100 -4.79 4.02 -4.39
CA VAL A 100 -6.18 4.19 -4.79
C VAL A 100 -6.37 3.97 -6.29
N THR A 101 -7.43 3.24 -6.69
CA THR A 101 -7.84 3.13 -8.09
C THR A 101 -8.27 4.48 -8.67
N THR A 102 -8.15 4.66 -9.98
CA THR A 102 -8.49 5.92 -10.68
C THR A 102 -9.93 6.40 -10.40
N GLY A 103 -10.92 5.50 -10.41
CA GLY A 103 -12.31 5.83 -10.08
C GLY A 103 -12.50 6.23 -8.61
N GLY A 104 -11.76 5.58 -7.71
CA GLY A 104 -11.73 5.94 -6.31
C GLY A 104 -11.10 7.31 -6.04
N LEU A 105 -10.07 7.69 -6.81
CA LEU A 105 -9.40 8.98 -6.68
C LEU A 105 -10.34 10.16 -6.98
N THR A 106 -11.11 10.10 -8.07
CA THR A 106 -12.06 11.18 -8.43
C THR A 106 -13.07 11.43 -7.29
N LYS A 107 -13.67 10.36 -6.76
CA LYS A 107 -14.62 10.48 -5.64
C LYS A 107 -13.99 11.11 -4.39
N ARG A 108 -12.72 10.79 -4.11
CA ARG A 108 -12.00 11.37 -2.96
C ARG A 108 -11.66 12.83 -3.19
N LEU A 109 -11.19 13.19 -4.37
CA LEU A 109 -10.95 14.60 -4.73
C LEU A 109 -12.21 15.42 -4.65
N ASP A 110 -13.37 14.91 -5.12
CA ASP A 110 -14.67 15.57 -5.00
C ASP A 110 -15.07 15.80 -3.54
N ALA A 111 -14.82 14.82 -2.67
CA ALA A 111 -15.11 14.95 -1.25
C ALA A 111 -14.21 15.99 -0.57
N LEU A 112 -12.91 15.97 -0.87
CA LEU A 112 -11.92 16.91 -0.31
C LEU A 112 -12.15 18.33 -0.81
N GLU A 113 -12.54 18.52 -2.08
CA GLU A 113 -12.88 19.81 -2.66
C GLU A 113 -14.13 20.42 -2.03
N ARG A 114 -15.20 19.63 -1.86
CA ARG A 114 -16.42 20.08 -1.15
C ARG A 114 -16.15 20.51 0.29
N ARG A 115 -15.11 19.98 0.93
CA ARG A 115 -14.66 20.35 2.27
C ARG A 115 -13.67 21.52 2.26
N GLY A 116 -13.33 22.06 1.09
CA GLY A 116 -12.39 23.17 0.96
C GLY A 116 -10.92 22.80 1.30
N LEU A 117 -10.56 21.50 1.30
CA LEU A 117 -9.23 21.02 1.63
C LEU A 117 -8.31 20.93 0.39
N VAL A 118 -8.92 20.76 -0.77
CA VAL A 118 -8.26 20.71 -2.08
C VAL A 118 -9.01 21.62 -3.04
N VAL A 119 -8.31 22.22 -3.99
CA VAL A 119 -8.88 22.89 -5.16
C VAL A 119 -8.42 22.18 -6.43
N ARG A 120 -9.31 22.14 -7.43
CA ARG A 120 -8.96 21.68 -8.78
C ARG A 120 -8.93 22.86 -9.71
N GLU A 121 -7.82 23.05 -10.37
CA GLU A 121 -7.60 24.17 -11.28
C GLU A 121 -6.96 23.69 -12.58
N VAL A 122 -6.97 24.55 -13.58
CA VAL A 122 -6.23 24.31 -14.82
C VAL A 122 -4.76 24.63 -14.57
N SER A 123 -3.85 23.76 -15.02
CA SER A 123 -2.41 23.99 -14.89
C SER A 123 -2.00 25.27 -15.59
N ALA A 124 -1.22 26.10 -14.91
CA ALA A 124 -0.65 27.30 -15.52
C ALA A 124 0.40 26.99 -16.62
N GLU A 125 1.01 25.80 -16.53
CA GLU A 125 2.04 25.36 -17.49
C GLU A 125 1.42 24.68 -18.72
N ASP A 126 0.32 23.92 -18.49
CA ASP A 126 -0.44 23.23 -19.55
C ASP A 126 -1.91 23.59 -19.39
N GLY A 127 -2.38 24.56 -20.14
CA GLY A 127 -3.76 25.08 -20.09
C GLY A 127 -4.89 24.04 -20.36
N ARG A 128 -4.52 22.78 -20.62
CA ARG A 128 -5.47 21.65 -20.78
C ARG A 128 -5.42 20.67 -19.61
N ALA A 129 -4.33 20.66 -18.82
CA ALA A 129 -4.17 19.74 -17.71
C ALA A 129 -4.87 20.26 -16.46
N LYS A 130 -5.68 19.41 -15.83
CA LYS A 130 -6.23 19.68 -14.50
C LYS A 130 -5.23 19.24 -13.43
N ILE A 131 -5.06 20.08 -12.42
CA ILE A 131 -4.23 19.76 -11.23
C ILE A 131 -5.10 19.84 -9.99
N ALA A 132 -4.75 19.04 -8.98
CA ALA A 132 -5.29 19.16 -7.63
C ALA A 132 -4.22 19.77 -6.73
N ARG A 133 -4.58 20.76 -5.93
CA ARG A 133 -3.67 21.47 -5.03
C ARG A 133 -4.26 21.56 -3.63
N LEU A 134 -3.43 21.43 -2.59
CA LEU A 134 -3.84 21.69 -1.22
C LEU A 134 -4.20 23.17 -1.02
N THR A 135 -5.29 23.39 -0.32
CA THR A 135 -5.56 24.70 0.27
C THR A 135 -4.75 24.91 1.54
N PRO A 136 -4.65 26.14 2.09
CA PRO A 136 -4.07 26.38 3.40
C PRO A 136 -4.70 25.50 4.49
N ALA A 137 -6.05 25.37 4.50
CA ALA A 137 -6.79 24.53 5.44
C ALA A 137 -6.44 23.02 5.23
N GLY A 138 -6.34 22.57 3.96
CA GLY A 138 -5.93 21.21 3.65
C GLY A 138 -4.51 20.89 4.12
N ARG A 139 -3.60 21.86 4.00
CA ARG A 139 -2.23 21.72 4.49
C ARG A 139 -2.16 21.63 6.01
N GLU A 140 -2.87 22.52 6.71
CA GLU A 140 -2.93 22.51 8.17
C GLU A 140 -3.52 21.21 8.70
N LEU A 141 -4.61 20.73 8.12
CA LEU A 141 -5.23 19.47 8.50
C LEU A 141 -4.29 18.28 8.30
N ILE A 142 -3.63 18.19 7.13
CA ILE A 142 -2.76 17.04 6.86
C ILE A 142 -1.48 17.08 7.70
N ASP A 143 -0.93 18.26 7.98
CA ASP A 143 0.23 18.39 8.84
C ASP A 143 -0.10 17.89 10.27
N ALA A 144 -1.27 18.25 10.82
CA ALA A 144 -1.74 17.74 12.12
C ALA A 144 -2.03 16.22 12.08
N ALA A 145 -2.75 15.75 11.05
CA ALA A 145 -3.10 14.34 10.93
C ALA A 145 -1.85 13.45 10.72
N PHE A 146 -0.87 13.93 9.96
CA PHE A 146 0.38 13.20 9.73
C PHE A 146 1.24 13.13 10.99
N THR A 147 1.29 14.19 11.79
CA THR A 147 1.97 14.15 13.11
C THR A 147 1.33 13.09 13.99
N ALA A 148 0.01 13.10 14.14
CA ALA A 148 -0.70 12.10 14.95
C ALA A 148 -0.53 10.65 14.39
N HIS A 149 -0.42 10.50 13.07
CA HIS A 149 -0.13 9.23 12.42
C HIS A 149 1.27 8.72 12.82
N MET A 150 2.30 9.57 12.74
CA MET A 150 3.66 9.19 13.10
C MET A 150 3.82 8.89 14.58
N ASP A 151 3.13 9.63 15.46
CA ASP A 151 3.10 9.36 16.91
C ASP A 151 2.49 7.98 17.20
N ASN A 152 1.39 7.64 16.52
CA ASN A 152 0.77 6.32 16.64
C ASN A 152 1.67 5.20 16.09
N GLU A 153 2.36 5.41 14.97
CA GLU A 153 3.32 4.43 14.45
C GLU A 153 4.49 4.22 15.42
N ALA A 154 5.00 5.29 16.03
CA ALA A 154 6.05 5.21 17.03
C ALA A 154 5.61 4.39 18.25
N GLU A 155 4.36 4.58 18.71
CA GLU A 155 3.77 3.76 19.78
C GLU A 155 3.67 2.28 19.35
N LEU A 156 3.11 2.01 18.17
CA LEU A 156 2.90 0.64 17.68
C LEU A 156 4.20 -0.16 17.55
N ILE A 157 5.29 0.49 17.13
CA ILE A 157 6.58 -0.18 16.95
C ILE A 157 7.44 -0.19 18.23
N SER A 158 6.99 0.49 19.30
CA SER A 158 7.78 0.63 20.54
C SER A 158 8.08 -0.68 21.25
N ALA A 159 7.24 -1.71 21.03
CA ALA A 159 7.45 -3.06 21.57
C ALA A 159 8.66 -3.78 20.98
N LEU A 160 9.21 -3.32 19.85
CA LEU A 160 10.38 -3.90 19.21
C LEU A 160 11.66 -3.16 19.60
N SER A 161 12.74 -3.91 19.84
CA SER A 161 14.07 -3.31 20.00
C SER A 161 14.53 -2.60 18.73
N ALA A 162 15.52 -1.73 18.82
CA ALA A 162 16.09 -1.06 17.65
C ALA A 162 16.67 -2.08 16.63
N GLY A 163 17.28 -3.16 17.12
CA GLY A 163 17.80 -4.24 16.30
C GLY A 163 16.69 -4.99 15.55
N ASP A 164 15.61 -5.35 16.26
CA ASP A 164 14.46 -6.05 15.65
C ASP A 164 13.78 -5.19 14.58
N ARG A 165 13.64 -3.88 14.81
CA ARG A 165 13.09 -2.94 13.81
C ARG A 165 13.93 -2.91 12.53
N ALA A 166 15.25 -2.79 12.67
CA ALA A 166 16.17 -2.78 11.54
C ALA A 166 16.15 -4.09 10.76
N GLU A 167 16.11 -5.22 11.46
CA GLU A 167 16.02 -6.54 10.82
C GLU A 167 14.67 -6.74 10.13
N MET A 168 13.56 -6.36 10.75
CA MET A 168 12.23 -6.40 10.16
C MET A 168 12.17 -5.54 8.87
N GLU A 169 12.70 -4.31 8.90
CA GLU A 169 12.75 -3.46 7.72
C GLU A 169 13.57 -4.11 6.60
N ARG A 170 14.71 -4.68 6.92
CA ARG A 170 15.57 -5.39 5.96
C ARG A 170 14.84 -6.56 5.30
N ILE A 171 14.16 -7.39 6.11
CA ILE A 171 13.41 -8.55 5.62
C ILE A 171 12.24 -8.12 4.74
N LEU A 172 11.42 -7.17 5.20
CA LEU A 172 10.27 -6.69 4.46
C LEU A 172 10.66 -6.04 3.13
N ARG A 173 11.75 -5.26 3.10
CA ARG A 173 12.29 -4.65 1.87
C ARG A 173 12.73 -5.70 0.86
N ALA A 174 13.50 -6.70 1.30
CA ALA A 174 13.97 -7.78 0.43
C ALA A 174 12.79 -8.60 -0.12
N TRP A 175 11.81 -8.91 0.72
CA TRP A 175 10.64 -9.66 0.33
C TRP A 175 9.74 -8.87 -0.64
N GLN A 176 9.49 -7.59 -0.36
CA GLN A 176 8.73 -6.71 -1.28
C GLN A 176 9.40 -6.67 -2.67
N THR A 177 10.73 -6.52 -2.72
CA THR A 177 11.48 -6.51 -3.99
C THR A 177 11.30 -7.81 -4.77
N ALA A 178 11.33 -8.96 -4.10
CA ALA A 178 11.11 -10.24 -4.74
C ALA A 178 9.68 -10.37 -5.32
N LEU A 179 8.67 -9.99 -4.52
CA LEU A 179 7.26 -10.02 -4.95
C LEU A 179 6.98 -9.07 -6.13
N ASP A 180 7.57 -7.87 -6.11
CA ASP A 180 7.41 -6.89 -7.21
C ASP A 180 8.06 -7.39 -8.50
N GLY A 181 9.18 -8.09 -8.41
CA GLY A 181 9.84 -8.76 -9.53
C GLY A 181 8.95 -9.82 -10.18
N GLU A 182 8.38 -10.70 -9.38
CA GLU A 182 7.46 -11.74 -9.85
C GLU A 182 6.20 -11.16 -10.50
N LEU A 183 5.57 -10.17 -9.86
CA LEU A 183 4.39 -9.49 -10.40
C LEU A 183 4.69 -8.77 -11.73
N SER A 184 5.88 -8.20 -11.87
CA SER A 184 6.34 -7.55 -13.09
C SER A 184 6.47 -8.55 -14.25
N THR A 185 7.04 -9.72 -13.97
CA THR A 185 7.19 -10.81 -14.94
C THR A 185 5.83 -11.34 -15.40
N VAL A 186 4.93 -11.65 -14.47
CA VAL A 186 3.58 -12.13 -14.78
C VAL A 186 2.79 -11.11 -15.61
N ARG A 187 2.91 -9.81 -15.30
CA ARG A 187 2.26 -8.74 -16.07
C ARG A 187 2.86 -8.57 -17.46
N ALA A 188 4.16 -8.81 -17.62
CA ALA A 188 4.83 -8.77 -18.93
C ALA A 188 4.38 -9.94 -19.82
N GLU A 189 4.31 -11.15 -19.27
CA GLU A 189 3.82 -12.35 -19.96
C GLU A 189 2.35 -12.23 -20.36
N ALA A 190 1.49 -11.70 -19.47
CA ALA A 190 0.09 -11.47 -19.77
C ALA A 190 -0.09 -10.48 -20.93
N ARG A 191 0.67 -9.37 -20.95
CA ARG A 191 0.66 -8.39 -22.04
C ARG A 191 1.18 -8.97 -23.35
N SER A 192 2.18 -9.83 -23.32
CA SER A 192 2.70 -10.51 -24.50
C SER A 192 1.64 -11.41 -25.12
N LYS A 193 0.95 -12.22 -24.32
CA LYS A 193 -0.14 -13.10 -24.75
C LYS A 193 -1.32 -12.32 -25.35
N GLU A 194 -1.68 -11.20 -24.73
CA GLU A 194 -2.75 -10.32 -25.22
C GLU A 194 -2.38 -9.68 -26.56
N HIS A 195 -1.12 -9.26 -26.73
CA HIS A 195 -0.63 -8.71 -27.99
C HIS A 195 -0.58 -9.76 -29.12
N GLU A 196 -0.19 -10.99 -28.80
CA GLU A 196 -0.19 -12.12 -29.72
C GLU A 196 -1.62 -12.48 -30.16
N ALA A 197 -2.57 -12.55 -29.22
CA ALA A 197 -3.98 -12.81 -29.52
C ALA A 197 -4.60 -11.71 -30.38
N LEU A 198 -4.32 -10.45 -30.12
CA LEU A 198 -4.74 -9.31 -30.92
C LEU A 198 -4.10 -9.33 -32.32
N GLY A 199 -2.86 -9.77 -32.44
CA GLY A 199 -2.15 -9.97 -33.71
C GLY A 199 -2.80 -11.05 -34.58
N ALA A 200 -3.15 -12.18 -33.96
CA ALA A 200 -3.83 -13.29 -34.65
C ALA A 200 -5.22 -12.87 -35.19
N VAL A 201 -6.03 -12.20 -34.35
CA VAL A 201 -7.36 -11.68 -34.77
C VAL A 201 -7.24 -10.68 -35.94
N ARG A 202 -6.21 -9.84 -35.93
CA ARG A 202 -5.97 -8.88 -37.04
C ARG A 202 -5.48 -9.56 -38.31
N ALA A 203 -4.73 -10.65 -38.19
CA ALA A 203 -4.29 -11.46 -39.36
C ALA A 203 -5.48 -12.15 -40.00
N GLU A 204 -6.34 -12.80 -39.20
CA GLU A 204 -7.57 -13.43 -39.69
C GLU A 204 -8.54 -12.44 -40.38
N ALA A 205 -8.68 -11.24 -39.81
CA ALA A 205 -9.51 -10.18 -40.38
C ALA A 205 -8.95 -9.65 -41.73
N ARG A 206 -7.62 -9.67 -41.94
CA ARG A 206 -7.00 -9.29 -43.20
C ARG A 206 -7.19 -10.36 -44.29
N ASP A 207 -7.08 -11.64 -43.93
CA ASP A 207 -7.29 -12.74 -44.86
C ASP A 207 -8.76 -12.85 -45.30
N ALA A 208 -9.71 -12.44 -44.47
CA ALA A 208 -11.12 -12.39 -44.77
C ALA A 208 -11.52 -11.24 -45.75
N ASP A 209 -10.70 -10.21 -45.86
CA ASP A 209 -10.98 -9.00 -46.68
C ASP A 209 -10.23 -9.02 -48.03
N ASP A 210 -9.43 -10.08 -48.36
CA ASP A 210 -8.76 -10.24 -49.63
C ASP A 210 -9.72 -10.94 -50.66
N PRO A 211 -10.21 -10.25 -51.70
CA PRO A 211 -11.12 -10.85 -52.67
C PRO A 211 -10.44 -11.99 -53.46
N PRO A 212 -11.15 -13.06 -53.77
CA PRO A 212 -10.58 -14.18 -54.51
C PRO A 212 -9.99 -13.68 -55.83
N ARG A 213 -8.70 -13.91 -56.01
CA ARG A 213 -8.00 -13.62 -57.28
C ARG A 213 -8.69 -14.41 -58.37
N GLY A 214 -9.34 -13.70 -59.30
CA GLY A 214 -10.03 -14.28 -60.41
C GLY A 214 -9.12 -15.22 -61.22
N GLU A 215 -9.52 -16.47 -61.37
CA GLU A 215 -8.93 -17.39 -62.35
C GLU A 215 -9.16 -16.80 -63.74
N ASP A 216 -8.07 -16.33 -64.33
CA ASP A 216 -8.06 -15.99 -65.79
C ASP A 216 -8.36 -17.24 -66.56
N ALA A 217 -9.59 -17.36 -67.01
CA ALA A 217 -9.98 -18.35 -68.02
C ALA A 217 -9.50 -17.86 -69.42
N SER A 218 -8.31 -18.35 -69.82
CA SER A 218 -7.90 -18.29 -71.22
C SER A 218 -8.37 -19.55 -71.91
N ALA A 219 -9.36 -19.40 -72.77
CA ALA A 219 -9.69 -20.32 -73.83
C ALA A 219 -9.21 -19.76 -75.18
#